data_13c74a3a710272991d31e4bde3ae142c
#
_entry.id   13c74a3a710272991d31e4bde3ae142c
#
_cell.length_a   1.000
_cell.length_b   1.000
_cell.length_c   1.000
_cell.angle_alpha   90.00
_cell.angle_beta   90.00
_cell.angle_gamma   90.00
#
_symmetry.space_group_name_H-M   'P 1'
#
loop_
_entity.id
_entity.type
_entity.pdbx_description
1 polymer ?
#
loop_
_entity_poly.entity_id
_entity_poly.type
_entity_poly.pdbx_seq_one_letter_code
_entity_poly.pdbx_strand_id
1 'polypeptide(L)'
;MQANVTGRNDQTADPASPAALDMPFDNSYARDLKGMYARSSPAGSPAPRLLRLNRDLAEELDLDADVMSSAAGIAVLAGNAVPAQAQPLAQAYAGHQFGSFSPQLGDGRALLMGELVDRHG
;
A
#
# COMPACT_ATOMS: atom_id res chain seq x y z
N MET A 1 -13.31 -49.99 -2.06
CA MET A 1 -13.96 -48.92 -2.79
C MET A 1 -13.86 -47.69 -1.90
N GLN A 2 -12.84 -46.85 -2.09
CA GLN A 2 -12.60 -45.64 -1.29
C GLN A 2 -12.99 -44.43 -2.12
N ALA A 3 -13.97 -43.67 -1.64
CA ALA A 3 -14.38 -42.43 -2.25
C ALA A 3 -13.39 -41.32 -1.85
N ASN A 4 -12.72 -40.76 -2.85
CA ASN A 4 -11.82 -39.63 -2.70
C ASN A 4 -12.67 -38.35 -2.67
N VAL A 5 -12.80 -37.75 -1.48
CA VAL A 5 -13.46 -36.45 -1.32
C VAL A 5 -12.39 -35.36 -1.52
N THR A 6 -12.33 -34.82 -2.73
CA THR A 6 -11.53 -33.62 -3.04
C THR A 6 -12.22 -32.41 -2.41
N GLY A 7 -11.79 -32.01 -1.23
CA GLY A 7 -12.17 -30.74 -0.63
C GLY A 7 -11.63 -29.60 -1.45
N ARG A 8 -12.51 -28.88 -2.16
CA ARG A 8 -12.20 -27.55 -2.71
C ARG A 8 -12.02 -26.62 -1.51
N ASN A 9 -10.80 -26.19 -1.31
CA ASN A 9 -10.48 -25.12 -0.40
C ASN A 9 -10.91 -23.80 -1.07
N ASP A 10 -12.18 -23.45 -0.91
CA ASP A 10 -12.72 -22.16 -1.29
C ASP A 10 -12.27 -21.17 -0.21
N GLN A 11 -11.06 -20.65 -0.35
CA GLN A 11 -10.59 -19.51 0.44
C GLN A 11 -11.26 -18.24 -0.12
N THR A 12 -12.52 -18.05 0.23
CA THR A 12 -13.12 -16.72 0.19
C THR A 12 -12.34 -15.85 1.17
N ALA A 13 -11.54 -14.94 0.65
CA ALA A 13 -10.81 -13.97 1.47
C ALA A 13 -11.82 -13.26 2.39
N ASP A 14 -11.55 -13.28 3.69
CA ASP A 14 -12.33 -12.52 4.66
C ASP A 14 -12.35 -11.05 4.24
N PRO A 15 -13.52 -10.45 3.97
CA PRO A 15 -13.61 -9.04 3.55
C PRO A 15 -13.07 -8.07 4.62
N ALA A 16 -12.83 -8.53 5.83
CA ALA A 16 -12.17 -7.77 6.88
C ALA A 16 -10.64 -7.88 6.85
N SER A 17 -10.05 -8.66 5.93
CA SER A 17 -8.60 -8.80 5.82
C SER A 17 -7.99 -7.59 5.09
N PRO A 18 -6.92 -6.98 5.61
CA PRO A 18 -6.19 -5.90 4.93
C PRO A 18 -5.69 -6.28 3.52
N ALA A 19 -5.40 -7.57 3.30
CA ALA A 19 -4.99 -8.08 1.98
C ALA A 19 -6.15 -8.11 0.97
N ALA A 20 -7.40 -8.06 1.44
CA ALA A 20 -8.60 -8.00 0.60
C ALA A 20 -9.01 -6.56 0.26
N LEU A 21 -8.33 -5.55 0.83
CA LEU A 21 -8.59 -4.15 0.50
C LEU A 21 -8.23 -3.90 -0.96
N ASP A 22 -9.25 -3.64 -1.77
CA ASP A 22 -9.07 -3.34 -3.19
C ASP A 22 -8.60 -1.88 -3.34
N MET A 23 -7.34 -1.74 -3.76
CA MET A 23 -6.74 -0.45 -4.10
C MET A 23 -6.10 -0.59 -5.47
N PRO A 24 -6.71 -0.04 -6.52
CA PRO A 24 -6.30 -0.27 -7.91
C PRO A 24 -5.04 0.52 -8.27
N PHE A 25 -3.91 0.13 -7.69
CA PHE A 25 -2.64 0.78 -7.96
C PHE A 25 -2.16 0.54 -9.40
N ASP A 26 -1.76 1.59 -10.09
CA ASP A 26 -1.11 1.52 -11.40
C ASP A 26 0.34 1.05 -11.31
N ASN A 27 1.05 1.42 -10.25
CA ASN A 27 2.47 1.10 -10.02
C ASN A 27 3.40 1.55 -11.16
N SER A 28 3.12 2.69 -11.78
CA SER A 28 3.91 3.22 -12.90
C SER A 28 5.36 3.51 -12.49
N TYR A 29 5.58 4.06 -11.31
CA TYR A 29 6.92 4.33 -10.79
C TYR A 29 7.77 3.04 -10.73
N ALA A 30 7.21 1.98 -10.18
CA ALA A 30 7.89 0.68 -10.06
C ALA A 30 8.19 0.07 -11.44
N ARG A 31 7.30 0.26 -12.41
CA ARG A 31 7.42 -0.27 -13.76
C ARG A 31 8.45 0.48 -14.59
N ASP A 32 8.41 1.80 -14.54
CA ASP A 32 9.07 2.65 -15.55
C ASP A 32 10.40 3.25 -15.04
N LEU A 33 10.60 3.36 -13.72
CA LEU A 33 11.78 4.02 -13.13
C LEU A 33 12.73 3.02 -12.44
N LYS A 34 13.06 1.93 -13.12
CA LYS A 34 14.01 0.94 -12.61
C LYS A 34 15.37 1.60 -12.30
N GLY A 35 15.92 1.29 -11.14
CA GLY A 35 17.19 1.88 -10.64
C GLY A 35 17.01 3.16 -9.83
N MET A 36 15.80 3.73 -9.77
CA MET A 36 15.48 4.91 -8.97
C MET A 36 14.83 4.57 -7.62
N TYR A 37 14.80 3.30 -7.25
CA TYR A 37 14.21 2.83 -6.01
C TYR A 37 14.83 1.50 -5.54
N ALA A 38 14.58 1.18 -4.28
CA ALA A 38 14.80 -0.15 -3.71
C ALA A 38 13.47 -0.73 -3.21
N ARG A 39 13.24 -2.02 -3.35
CA ARG A 39 12.06 -2.68 -2.74
C ARG A 39 12.16 -2.54 -1.22
N SER A 40 11.09 -2.11 -0.60
CA SER A 40 11.06 -1.87 0.85
C SER A 40 9.65 -2.10 1.37
N SER A 41 9.54 -2.69 2.55
CA SER A 41 8.25 -2.84 3.23
C SER A 41 8.08 -1.72 4.26
N PRO A 42 6.84 -1.24 4.47
CA PRO A 42 6.57 -0.24 5.49
C PRO A 42 6.86 -0.80 6.90
N ALA A 43 7.33 0.05 7.79
CA ALA A 43 7.45 -0.28 9.20
C ALA A 43 6.06 -0.20 9.86
N GLY A 44 5.73 -1.22 10.66
CA GLY A 44 4.48 -1.22 11.42
C GLY A 44 4.46 -0.16 12.52
N SER A 45 3.27 0.29 12.88
CA SER A 45 3.00 1.25 13.96
C SER A 45 2.13 0.61 15.04
N PRO A 46 2.44 0.76 16.34
CA PRO A 46 1.61 0.18 17.39
C PRO A 46 0.27 0.92 17.52
N ALA A 47 -0.83 0.16 17.60
CA ALA A 47 -2.18 0.65 17.87
C ALA A 47 -2.59 1.89 17.03
N PRO A 48 -2.54 1.83 15.69
CA PRO A 48 -2.88 2.96 14.85
C PRO A 48 -4.36 3.34 15.00
N ARG A 49 -4.65 4.64 14.95
CA ARG A 49 -6.01 5.17 15.03
C ARG A 49 -6.23 6.19 13.92
N LEU A 50 -7.40 6.13 13.28
CA LEU A 50 -7.81 7.13 12.33
C LEU A 50 -8.16 8.43 13.07
N LEU A 51 -7.52 9.53 12.71
CA LEU A 51 -7.85 10.86 13.21
C LEU A 51 -8.87 11.55 12.29
N ARG A 52 -8.65 11.47 10.99
CA ARG A 52 -9.52 12.07 9.98
C ARG A 52 -9.31 11.39 8.64
N LEU A 53 -10.37 11.23 7.86
CA LEU A 53 -10.34 10.81 6.46
C LEU A 53 -11.00 11.90 5.60
N ASN A 54 -10.36 12.25 4.49
CA ASN A 54 -10.97 13.08 3.46
C ASN A 54 -11.86 12.17 2.58
N ARG A 55 -13.16 12.19 2.84
CA ARG A 55 -14.12 11.33 2.13
C ARG A 55 -14.29 11.74 0.67
N ASP A 56 -14.26 13.05 0.41
CA ASP A 56 -14.40 13.57 -0.96
C ASP A 56 -13.22 13.12 -1.83
N LEU A 57 -11.99 13.14 -1.29
CA LEU A 57 -10.82 12.63 -1.99
C LEU A 57 -10.88 11.11 -2.16
N ALA A 58 -11.35 10.36 -1.16
CA ALA A 58 -11.51 8.91 -1.30
C ALA A 58 -12.48 8.59 -2.47
N GLU A 59 -13.59 9.31 -2.56
CA GLU A 59 -14.54 9.17 -3.66
C GLU A 59 -13.92 9.56 -5.02
N GLU A 60 -13.12 10.63 -5.07
CA GLU A 60 -12.41 11.05 -6.28
C GLU A 60 -11.42 9.98 -6.79
N LEU A 61 -10.80 9.25 -5.86
CA LEU A 61 -9.86 8.16 -6.13
C LEU A 61 -10.55 6.79 -6.30
N ASP A 62 -11.88 6.74 -6.38
CA ASP A 62 -12.67 5.51 -6.43
C ASP A 62 -12.39 4.54 -5.27
N LEU A 63 -12.07 5.08 -4.08
CA LEU A 63 -11.89 4.33 -2.85
C LEU A 63 -13.14 4.40 -1.98
N ASP A 64 -13.54 3.27 -1.41
CA ASP A 64 -14.62 3.22 -0.42
C ASP A 64 -14.18 3.84 0.90
N ALA A 65 -14.73 5.01 1.26
CA ALA A 65 -14.38 5.73 2.46
C ALA A 65 -14.74 4.97 3.75
N ASP A 66 -15.75 4.12 3.75
CA ASP A 66 -16.13 3.32 4.91
C ASP A 66 -15.15 2.15 5.09
N VAL A 67 -14.74 1.52 4.00
CA VAL A 67 -13.68 0.51 4.00
C VAL A 67 -12.35 1.12 4.45
N MET A 68 -11.99 2.31 3.95
CA MET A 68 -10.77 3.02 4.37
C MET A 68 -10.79 3.43 5.85
N SER A 69 -11.97 3.63 6.43
CA SER A 69 -12.16 3.94 7.86
C SER A 69 -12.24 2.70 8.75
N SER A 70 -12.31 1.50 8.18
CA SER A 70 -12.33 0.23 8.90
C SER A 70 -10.98 -0.12 9.53
N ALA A 71 -10.93 -1.13 10.37
CA ALA A 71 -9.67 -1.63 10.93
C ALA A 71 -8.68 -2.05 9.85
N ALA A 72 -9.14 -2.65 8.76
CA ALA A 72 -8.33 -3.03 7.60
C ALA A 72 -7.76 -1.79 6.88
N GLY A 73 -8.59 -0.78 6.61
CA GLY A 73 -8.16 0.47 6.00
C GLY A 73 -7.14 1.23 6.87
N ILE A 74 -7.38 1.31 8.17
CA ILE A 74 -6.45 1.93 9.13
C ILE A 74 -5.11 1.20 9.14
N ALA A 75 -5.11 -0.13 9.10
CA ALA A 75 -3.88 -0.92 9.05
C ALA A 75 -3.06 -0.60 7.79
N VAL A 76 -3.71 -0.47 6.64
CA VAL A 76 -3.05 -0.09 5.38
C VAL A 76 -2.51 1.35 5.44
N LEU A 77 -3.32 2.31 5.89
CA LEU A 77 -2.91 3.71 6.00
C LEU A 77 -1.74 3.91 6.97
N ALA A 78 -1.64 3.07 8.00
CA ALA A 78 -0.54 3.10 8.97
C ALA A 78 0.69 2.28 8.56
N GLY A 79 0.67 1.60 7.42
CA GLY A 79 1.75 0.73 6.98
C GLY A 79 1.82 -0.62 7.72
N ASN A 80 0.80 -0.97 8.50
CA ASN A 80 0.74 -2.26 9.21
C ASN A 80 0.30 -3.40 8.31
N ALA A 81 -0.26 -3.10 7.15
CA ALA A 81 -0.64 -4.06 6.13
C ALA A 81 -0.36 -3.49 4.74
N VAL A 82 -0.13 -4.38 3.79
CA VAL A 82 0.15 -4.04 2.40
C VAL A 82 -0.94 -4.67 1.53
N PRO A 83 -1.72 -3.86 0.77
CA PRO A 83 -2.69 -4.39 -0.18
C PRO A 83 -2.03 -5.28 -1.23
N ALA A 84 -2.76 -6.26 -1.76
CA ALA A 84 -2.21 -7.22 -2.72
C ALA A 84 -1.69 -6.55 -4.02
N GLN A 85 -2.31 -5.44 -4.44
CA GLN A 85 -1.94 -4.69 -5.63
C GLN A 85 -0.76 -3.73 -5.42
N ALA A 86 -0.39 -3.44 -4.17
CA ALA A 86 0.70 -2.52 -3.85
C ALA A 86 2.07 -3.11 -4.20
N GLN A 87 2.98 -2.25 -4.59
CA GLN A 87 4.39 -2.58 -4.82
C GLN A 87 5.29 -1.66 -4.00
N PRO A 88 5.35 -1.83 -2.67
CA PRO A 88 6.06 -0.92 -1.79
C PRO A 88 7.53 -0.78 -2.16
N LEU A 89 8.00 0.46 -2.20
CA LEU A 89 9.37 0.78 -2.56
C LEU A 89 9.87 2.05 -1.85
N ALA A 90 11.17 2.10 -1.60
CA ALA A 90 11.87 3.28 -1.12
C ALA A 90 12.39 4.06 -2.33
N GLN A 91 11.88 5.27 -2.53
CA GLN A 91 12.30 6.12 -3.64
C GLN A 91 13.69 6.69 -3.38
N ALA A 92 14.52 6.76 -4.43
CA ALA A 92 15.78 7.48 -4.37
C ALA A 92 15.53 8.99 -4.30
N TYR A 93 16.31 9.68 -3.48
CA TYR A 93 16.25 11.14 -3.36
C TYR A 93 17.62 11.71 -3.01
N ALA A 94 17.81 13.00 -3.20
CA ALA A 94 19.00 13.73 -2.78
C ALA A 94 18.70 14.56 -1.53
N GLY A 95 19.72 14.79 -0.71
CA GLY A 95 19.55 15.59 0.49
C GLY A 95 20.85 16.16 1.02
N HIS A 96 20.76 17.02 2.04
CA HIS A 96 21.89 17.48 2.82
C HIS A 96 21.84 16.85 4.21
N GLN A 97 22.89 16.15 4.59
CA GLN A 97 23.02 15.51 5.90
C GLN A 97 24.39 15.80 6.48
N PHE A 98 24.43 16.12 7.78
CA PHE A 98 25.68 16.38 8.50
C PHE A 98 26.58 17.42 7.83
N GLY A 99 25.98 18.46 7.24
CA GLY A 99 26.71 19.53 6.54
C GLY A 99 27.21 19.20 5.14
N SER A 100 26.88 18.01 4.62
CA SER A 100 27.32 17.56 3.30
C SER A 100 26.13 17.22 2.38
N PHE A 101 26.29 17.47 1.09
CA PHE A 101 25.33 17.03 0.09
C PHE A 101 25.46 15.53 -0.17
N SER A 102 24.33 14.82 -0.07
CA SER A 102 24.21 13.42 -0.45
C SER A 102 23.41 13.31 -1.73
N PRO A 103 24.05 12.95 -2.85
CA PRO A 103 23.38 12.95 -4.17
C PRO A 103 22.33 11.83 -4.27
N GLN A 104 22.48 10.76 -3.49
CA GLN A 104 21.54 9.63 -3.53
C GLN A 104 21.33 9.05 -2.15
N LEU A 105 20.09 9.06 -1.71
CA LEU A 105 19.55 8.41 -0.52
C LEU A 105 18.38 7.51 -0.95
N GLY A 106 18.08 6.49 -0.18
CA GLY A 106 17.00 5.54 -0.49
C GLY A 106 16.70 4.69 0.76
N ASP A 107 16.58 5.37 1.91
CA ASP A 107 16.46 4.76 3.24
C ASP A 107 15.01 4.42 3.65
N GLY A 108 14.05 4.55 2.73
CA GLY A 108 12.63 4.31 2.99
C GLY A 108 11.88 5.48 3.61
N ARG A 109 12.50 6.65 3.76
CA ARG A 109 11.80 7.85 4.26
C ARG A 109 10.65 8.26 3.33
N ALA A 110 10.85 8.16 2.02
CA ALA A 110 9.83 8.31 1.00
C ALA A 110 9.41 6.93 0.52
N LEU A 111 8.53 6.26 1.27
CA LEU A 111 7.99 4.97 0.91
C LEU A 111 6.73 5.16 0.06
N LEU A 112 6.78 4.68 -1.18
CA LEU A 112 5.66 4.66 -2.10
C LEU A 112 4.98 3.29 -2.07
N MET A 113 3.67 3.25 -1.85
CA MET A 113 2.88 2.02 -1.90
C MET A 113 2.41 1.69 -3.32
N GLY A 114 2.18 2.70 -4.11
CA GLY A 114 1.68 2.69 -5.48
C GLY A 114 1.04 4.02 -5.83
N GLU A 115 0.60 4.17 -7.06
CA GLU A 115 -0.11 5.35 -7.55
C GLU A 115 -1.56 4.99 -7.84
N LEU A 116 -2.47 5.88 -7.51
CA LEU A 116 -3.89 5.79 -7.88
C LEU A 116 -4.17 6.78 -9.00
N VAL A 117 -4.92 6.35 -9.99
CA VAL A 117 -5.44 7.23 -11.04
C VAL A 117 -6.82 7.69 -10.61
N ASP A 118 -7.06 8.99 -10.58
CA ASP A 118 -8.36 9.53 -10.23
C ASP A 118 -9.37 9.35 -11.39
N ARG A 119 -10.65 9.66 -11.13
CA ARG A 119 -11.71 9.51 -12.12
C ARG A 119 -11.57 10.42 -13.36
N HIS A 120 -10.59 11.31 -13.36
CA HIS A 120 -10.33 12.23 -14.48
C HIS A 120 -9.12 11.82 -15.33
N GLY A 121 -8.32 10.85 -14.88
CA GLY A 121 -7.17 10.27 -15.57
C GLY A 121 -5.85 10.97 -15.34
#